data_a0193fb5edfce4f1654330ba9d6aaac2
#
_entry.id   a0193fb5edfce4f1654330ba9d6aaac2
#
_cell.length_a   1.000
_cell.length_b   1.000
_cell.length_c   1.000
_cell.angle_alpha   90.00
_cell.angle_beta   90.00
_cell.angle_gamma   90.00
#
_symmetry.space_group_name_H-M   'P 1'
#
loop_
_entity.id
_entity.type
_entity.pdbx_description
1 polymer ?
#
loop_
_entity_poly.entity_id
_entity_poly.type
_entity_poly.pdbx_seq_one_letter_code
_entity_poly.pdbx_strand_id
1 'polypeptide(L)' 'MAKEVTCSPPCSFRVRSESEDELVTLVQQHAKTMHNMTVSKSDIMGMAKQA' A
#
# COMPACT_ATOMS: atom_id res chain seq x y z
N MET A 1 -14.08 6.82 -4.43
CA MET A 1 -14.13 6.05 -3.19
C MET A 1 -12.73 5.74 -2.72
N ALA A 2 -12.51 5.78 -1.41
CA ALA A 2 -11.20 5.55 -0.85
C ALA A 2 -10.84 4.07 -0.85
N LYS A 3 -9.55 3.80 -0.94
CA LYS A 3 -9.02 2.45 -0.80
C LYS A 3 -7.98 2.43 0.31
N GLU A 4 -7.80 1.30 0.93
CA GLU A 4 -6.90 1.13 2.05
C GLU A 4 -6.02 -0.08 1.85
N VAL A 5 -4.75 0.07 2.21
CA VAL A 5 -3.79 -1.03 2.22
C VAL A 5 -3.22 -1.15 3.62
N THR A 6 -3.21 -2.35 4.15
CA THR A 6 -2.67 -2.65 5.48
C THR A 6 -1.51 -3.62 5.33
N CYS A 7 -0.38 -3.28 5.94
CA CYS A 7 0.78 -4.16 5.96
C CYS A 7 0.55 -5.29 6.96
N SER A 8 1.09 -6.47 6.65
CA SER A 8 0.99 -7.62 7.54
C SER A 8 1.82 -7.43 8.81
N PRO A 9 1.39 -8.00 9.95
CA PRO A 9 2.20 -7.95 11.17
C PRO A 9 3.59 -8.56 10.95
N PRO A 10 4.63 -8.08 11.67
CA PRO A 10 4.58 -7.12 12.77
C PRO A 10 4.53 -5.66 12.34
N CYS A 11 4.46 -5.40 11.06
CA CYS A 11 4.36 -4.04 10.54
C CYS A 11 2.95 -3.49 10.83
N SER A 12 2.88 -2.30 11.41
CA SER A 12 1.61 -1.67 11.74
C SER A 12 1.22 -0.60 10.73
N PHE A 13 1.79 -0.67 9.53
CA PHE A 13 1.53 0.32 8.50
C PHE A 13 0.14 0.15 7.91
N ARG A 14 -0.56 1.27 7.80
CA ARG A 14 -1.85 1.32 7.14
C ARG A 14 -1.97 2.67 6.43
N VAL A 15 -2.38 2.64 5.17
CA VAL A 15 -2.55 3.86 4.39
C VAL A 15 -3.90 3.82 3.68
N ARG A 16 -4.55 4.96 3.63
CA ARG A 16 -5.84 5.14 3.00
C ARG A 16 -5.79 6.36 2.10
N SER A 17 -6.29 6.23 0.89
CA SER A 17 -6.31 7.34 -0.06
C SER A 17 -7.45 7.17 -1.04
N GLU A 18 -7.99 8.30 -1.50
CA GLU A 18 -8.99 8.31 -2.56
C GLU A 18 -8.35 8.18 -3.94
N SER A 19 -7.06 8.48 -4.04
CA SER A 19 -6.31 8.38 -5.29
C SER A 19 -5.55 7.07 -5.33
N GLU A 20 -5.80 6.24 -6.33
CA GLU A 20 -5.09 4.99 -6.50
C GLU A 20 -3.61 5.22 -6.77
N ASP A 21 -3.27 6.22 -7.56
CA ASP A 21 -1.88 6.54 -7.87
C ASP A 21 -1.11 6.94 -6.62
N GLU A 22 -1.72 7.76 -5.78
CA GLU A 22 -1.12 8.15 -4.51
C GLU A 22 -0.95 6.96 -3.59
N LEU A 23 -1.97 6.12 -3.50
CA LEU A 23 -1.92 4.92 -2.68
C LEU A 23 -0.79 4.00 -3.11
N VAL A 24 -0.66 3.77 -4.41
CA VAL A 24 0.42 2.94 -4.96
C VAL A 24 1.79 3.53 -4.62
N THR A 25 1.95 4.83 -4.80
CA THR A 25 3.22 5.50 -4.51
C THR A 25 3.60 5.35 -3.03
N LEU A 26 2.65 5.57 -2.13
CA LEU A 26 2.90 5.47 -0.70
C LEU A 26 3.28 4.05 -0.29
N VAL A 27 2.57 3.07 -0.81
CA VAL A 27 2.84 1.67 -0.49
C VAL A 27 4.19 1.24 -1.05
N GLN A 28 4.52 1.67 -2.27
CA GLN A 28 5.81 1.34 -2.87
C GLN A 28 6.96 1.93 -2.05
N GLN A 29 6.82 3.16 -1.59
CA GLN A 29 7.84 3.78 -0.75
C GLN A 29 7.99 3.04 0.57
N HIS A 30 6.89 2.68 1.19
CA HIS A 30 6.91 1.94 2.44
C HIS A 30 7.62 0.59 2.27
N ALA A 31 7.26 -0.16 1.24
CA ALA A 31 7.84 -1.48 0.99
C ALA A 31 9.35 -1.37 0.75
N LYS A 32 9.77 -0.37 0.00
CA LYS A 32 11.20 -0.18 -0.28
C LYS A 32 11.97 0.23 0.97
N THR A 33 11.41 1.14 1.75
CA THR A 33 12.10 1.70 2.91
C THR A 33 12.13 0.74 4.10
N MET A 34 11.00 0.12 4.38
CA MET A 34 10.83 -0.70 5.59
C MET A 34 11.12 -2.18 5.35
N HIS A 35 10.86 -2.67 4.16
CA HIS A 35 10.97 -4.10 3.86
C HIS A 35 12.00 -4.41 2.77
N ASN A 36 12.61 -3.38 2.21
CA ASN A 36 13.59 -3.51 1.13
C ASN A 36 13.04 -4.35 -0.03
N MET A 37 11.77 -4.15 -0.35
CA MET A 37 11.06 -4.88 -1.39
C MET A 37 10.53 -3.93 -2.45
N THR A 38 10.44 -4.44 -3.67
CA THR A 38 9.78 -3.72 -4.76
C THR A 38 8.45 -4.39 -5.04
N VAL A 39 7.36 -3.62 -4.92
CA VAL A 39 6.01 -4.12 -5.17
C VAL A 39 5.45 -3.44 -6.40
N SER A 40 4.81 -4.21 -7.27
CA SER A 40 4.19 -3.65 -8.45
C SER A 40 2.83 -3.05 -8.12
N LYS A 41 2.34 -2.18 -9.01
CA LYS A 41 1.01 -1.62 -8.88
C LYS A 41 -0.05 -2.72 -8.81
N SER A 42 0.11 -3.75 -9.63
CA SER A 42 -0.80 -4.88 -9.67
C SER A 42 -0.91 -5.59 -8.32
N ASP A 43 0.23 -5.80 -7.67
CA ASP A 43 0.27 -6.42 -6.35
C ASP A 43 -0.43 -5.56 -5.31
N ILE A 44 -0.18 -4.24 -5.36
CA ILE A 44 -0.78 -3.30 -4.42
C ILE A 44 -2.29 -3.25 -4.59
N MET A 45 -2.76 -3.22 -5.83
CA MET A 45 -4.20 -3.17 -6.09
C MET A 45 -4.88 -4.45 -5.65
N GLY A 46 -4.18 -5.58 -5.69
CA GLY A 46 -4.70 -6.85 -5.17
C GLY A 46 -4.85 -6.85 -3.66
N MET A 47 -4.03 -6.07 -2.95
CA MET A 47 -4.11 -5.94 -1.50
C MET A 47 -5.06 -4.84 -1.04
N ALA A 48 -5.34 -3.87 -1.90
CA ALA A 48 -6.16 -2.73 -1.53
C ALA A 48 -7.61 -3.13 -1.33
N LYS A 49 -8.22 -2.59 -0.29
CA LYS A 49 -9.63 -2.82 0.02
C LYS A 49 -10.35 -1.50 0.03
N GLN A 50 -11.64 -1.53 -0.26
CA GLN A 50 -12.47 -0.34 -0.13
C GLN A 50 -12.58 0.03 1.34
N ALA A 51 -12.36 1.29 1.59
CA ALA A 51 -12.44 1.82 2.95
C ALA A 51 -13.76 2.55 3.18
#